data_20b4767b5b060fb5512015f6fab13661
#
_entry.id   20b4767b5b060fb5512015f6fab13661
#
_cell.length_a   1.000
_cell.length_b   1.000
_cell.length_c   1.000
_cell.angle_alpha   90.00
_cell.angle_beta   90.00
_cell.angle_gamma   90.00
#
_symmetry.space_group_name_H-M   'P 1'
#
loop_
_entity.id
_entity.type
_entity.pdbx_description
1 polymer ?
#
loop_
_entity_poly.entity_id
_entity_poly.type
_entity_poly.pdbx_seq_one_letter_code
_entity_poly.pdbx_strand_id
1 'polypeptide(L)'
;MTDSTTNEVSPLARAIGRIPSGLFVATTEGPDGPMGFVASFVMQAGFEPPTISIAVGKGRGHLEAMRSSGRFAVSVVDKPSSGVMSPFFKPAPEGQTPFDALQVAKTQAGSTVLTDCLAWLDCKVTGEFETGDHVIVFGEVT
;
A
#
# COMPACT_ATOMS: atom_id res chain seq x y z
N MET A 1 24.03 12.20 17.40
CA MET A 1 23.78 12.78 16.85
C MET A 1 23.28 13.14 16.09
N THR A 2 22.94 13.11 16.07
CA THR A 2 22.65 13.71 15.27
C THR A 2 22.22 14.66 15.22
N ASP A 3 22.70 14.93 14.90
CA ASP A 3 22.29 16.27 14.87
C ASP A 3 21.12 16.45 13.96
N SER A 4 20.00 16.52 14.55
CA SER A 4 18.74 16.61 13.78
C SER A 4 18.66 17.89 12.97
N THR A 5 19.46 18.90 13.29
CA THR A 5 19.37 20.17 12.58
C THR A 5 20.00 20.11 11.19
N THR A 6 20.81 19.11 10.90
CA THR A 6 21.47 19.01 9.61
C THR A 6 20.56 18.53 8.51
N ASN A 7 19.53 17.75 8.84
CA ASN A 7 18.68 17.11 7.85
C ASN A 7 19.46 16.32 6.80
N GLU A 8 20.67 15.95 7.13
CA GLU A 8 21.48 15.18 6.20
C GLU A 8 21.07 13.72 6.21
N VAL A 9 20.92 13.18 5.02
CA VAL A 9 20.61 11.77 4.82
C VAL A 9 21.91 11.00 4.87
N SER A 10 21.96 9.92 5.64
CA SER A 10 23.16 9.10 5.73
C SER A 10 23.51 8.51 4.36
N PRO A 11 24.79 8.16 4.10
CA PRO A 11 25.14 7.50 2.86
C PRO A 11 24.37 6.20 2.63
N LEU A 12 24.10 5.44 3.69
CA LEU A 12 23.32 4.22 3.59
C LEU A 12 21.88 4.51 3.15
N ALA A 13 21.22 5.45 3.79
CA ALA A 13 19.85 5.81 3.44
C ALA A 13 19.78 6.34 2.02
N ARG A 14 20.78 7.09 1.59
CA ARG A 14 20.85 7.62 0.23
C ARG A 14 20.97 6.50 -0.79
N ALA A 15 21.81 5.52 -0.51
CA ALA A 15 21.98 4.38 -1.41
C ALA A 15 20.70 3.55 -1.53
N ILE A 16 20.06 3.27 -0.40
CA ILE A 16 18.81 2.52 -0.40
C ILE A 16 17.72 3.27 -1.16
N GLY A 17 17.67 4.59 -1.00
CA GLY A 17 16.70 5.43 -1.71
C GLY A 17 16.87 5.44 -3.22
N ARG A 18 17.99 4.91 -3.75
CA ARG A 18 18.20 4.78 -5.19
C ARG A 18 17.55 3.55 -5.77
N ILE A 19 17.05 2.63 -4.93
CA ILE A 19 16.37 1.45 -5.43
C ILE A 19 15.08 1.92 -6.11
N PRO A 20 14.88 1.63 -7.40
CA PRO A 20 13.68 2.07 -8.09
C PRO A 20 12.45 1.41 -7.51
N SER A 21 11.38 2.16 -7.41
CA SER A 21 10.09 1.61 -7.02
C SER A 21 8.99 2.37 -7.74
N GLY A 22 7.84 1.73 -7.87
CA GLY A 22 6.66 2.41 -8.35
C GLY A 22 5.95 3.13 -7.21
N LEU A 23 4.82 3.71 -7.53
CA LEU A 23 3.91 4.30 -6.55
C LEU A 23 2.56 3.62 -6.67
N PHE A 24 1.99 3.33 -5.54
CA PHE A 24 0.76 2.53 -5.44
C PHE A 24 -0.09 3.06 -4.32
N VAL A 25 -1.40 2.81 -4.41
CA VAL A 25 -2.29 2.92 -3.26
C VAL A 25 -2.71 1.52 -2.91
N ALA A 26 -2.33 1.06 -1.73
CA ALA A 26 -2.71 -0.24 -1.22
C ALA A 26 -3.99 -0.08 -0.40
N THR A 27 -4.91 -1.01 -0.57
CA THR A 27 -6.18 -0.99 0.13
C THR A 27 -6.49 -2.34 0.75
N THR A 28 -7.20 -2.31 1.85
CA THR A 28 -7.67 -3.52 2.51
C THR A 28 -8.97 -3.16 3.23
N GLU A 29 -9.78 -4.17 3.56
CA GLU A 29 -11.04 -3.93 4.23
C GLU A 29 -10.86 -4.04 5.73
N GLY A 30 -11.07 -2.93 6.43
CA GLY A 30 -10.99 -2.89 7.87
C GLY A 30 -12.36 -3.05 8.52
N PRO A 31 -12.42 -2.99 9.85
CA PRO A 31 -13.70 -3.16 10.58
C PRO A 31 -14.71 -2.06 10.30
N ASP A 32 -14.23 -0.86 9.97
CA ASP A 32 -15.11 0.29 9.74
C ASP A 32 -15.18 0.67 8.26
N GLY A 33 -14.71 -0.18 7.37
CA GLY A 33 -14.72 0.06 5.94
C GLY A 33 -13.32 0.01 5.35
N PRO A 34 -13.16 0.45 4.10
CA PRO A 34 -11.86 0.35 3.44
C PRO A 34 -10.82 1.24 4.10
N MET A 35 -9.61 0.72 4.16
CA MET A 35 -8.43 1.41 4.64
C MET A 35 -7.40 1.44 3.51
N GLY A 36 -6.61 2.51 3.43
CA GLY A 36 -5.62 2.61 2.37
C GLY A 36 -4.40 3.40 2.78
N PHE A 37 -3.33 3.21 2.03
CA PHE A 37 -2.10 3.97 2.24
C PHE A 37 -1.29 4.01 0.94
N VAL A 38 -0.45 5.03 0.82
CA VAL A 38 0.47 5.12 -0.31
C VAL A 38 1.62 4.15 -0.04
N ALA A 39 1.89 3.29 -1.02
CA ALA A 39 2.92 2.25 -0.91
C ALA A 39 3.92 2.40 -2.04
N SER A 40 5.19 2.14 -1.74
CA SER A 40 6.24 2.04 -2.74
C SER A 40 6.96 0.70 -2.66
N PHE A 41 6.79 -0.03 -1.56
CA PHE A 41 7.48 -1.31 -1.36
C PHE A 41 6.61 -2.45 -1.90
N VAL A 42 6.31 -2.39 -3.19
CA VAL A 42 5.51 -3.40 -3.88
C VAL A 42 6.35 -3.98 -5.00
N MET A 43 6.36 -5.30 -5.11
CA MET A 43 7.19 -5.99 -6.09
C MET A 43 6.50 -7.24 -6.60
N GLN A 44 6.70 -7.53 -7.89
CA GLN A 44 6.30 -8.81 -8.43
C GLN A 44 7.16 -9.90 -7.78
N ALA A 45 6.51 -10.97 -7.33
CA ALA A 45 7.18 -12.02 -6.57
C ALA A 45 7.03 -13.41 -7.18
N GLY A 46 6.25 -13.55 -8.23
CA GLY A 46 6.10 -14.85 -8.91
C GLY A 46 5.23 -14.73 -10.13
N PHE A 47 5.40 -15.68 -11.06
CA PHE A 47 4.60 -15.72 -12.29
C PHE A 47 3.47 -16.73 -12.20
N GLU A 48 3.72 -17.89 -11.58
CA GLU A 48 2.76 -18.98 -11.56
C GLU A 48 2.70 -19.62 -10.18
N PRO A 49 1.71 -19.26 -9.36
CA PRO A 49 0.66 -18.30 -9.66
C PRO A 49 1.19 -16.85 -9.63
N PRO A 50 0.49 -15.92 -10.28
CA PRO A 50 0.93 -14.52 -10.23
C PRO A 50 0.87 -14.00 -8.79
N THR A 51 2.00 -13.54 -8.31
CA THR A 51 2.17 -13.18 -6.91
C THR A 51 2.88 -11.84 -6.81
N ILE A 52 2.44 -11.02 -5.86
CA ILE A 52 3.13 -9.79 -5.51
C ILE A 52 3.44 -9.77 -4.02
N SER A 53 4.42 -8.97 -3.65
CA SER A 53 4.76 -8.72 -2.26
C SER A 53 4.56 -7.24 -1.96
N ILE A 54 4.15 -6.94 -0.73
CA ILE A 54 4.03 -5.57 -0.25
C ILE A 54 4.55 -5.52 1.19
N ALA A 55 5.43 -4.56 1.47
CA ALA A 55 5.92 -4.38 2.83
C ALA A 55 5.05 -3.36 3.55
N VAL A 56 4.51 -3.74 4.69
CA VAL A 56 3.59 -2.93 5.48
C VAL A 56 4.23 -2.64 6.83
N GLY A 57 4.22 -1.39 7.25
CA GLY A 57 4.79 -1.01 8.53
C GLY A 57 4.02 -1.62 9.68
N LYS A 58 4.76 -2.10 10.68
CA LYS A 58 4.16 -2.57 11.93
C LYS A 58 3.56 -1.37 12.66
N GLY A 59 2.54 -1.62 13.43
CA GLY A 59 1.88 -0.56 14.19
C GLY A 59 0.83 0.19 13.40
N ARG A 60 0.66 -0.10 12.12
CA ARG A 60 -0.45 0.43 11.34
C ARG A 60 -1.60 -0.55 11.37
N GLY A 61 -2.82 -0.03 11.47
CA GLY A 61 -4.02 -0.88 11.43
C GLY A 61 -4.18 -1.63 10.13
N HIS A 62 -3.50 -1.19 9.06
CA HIS A 62 -3.56 -1.83 7.74
C HIS A 62 -3.09 -3.28 7.78
N LEU A 63 -2.00 -3.55 8.52
CA LEU A 63 -1.48 -4.92 8.61
C LEU A 63 -2.49 -5.85 9.27
N GLU A 64 -3.10 -5.41 10.36
CA GLU A 64 -4.08 -6.19 11.06
C GLU A 64 -5.32 -6.43 10.19
N ALA A 65 -5.75 -5.41 9.44
CA ALA A 65 -6.87 -5.54 8.53
C ALA A 65 -6.57 -6.52 7.40
N MET A 66 -5.36 -6.53 6.87
CA MET A 66 -4.95 -7.50 5.85
C MET A 66 -4.97 -8.92 6.41
N ARG A 67 -4.52 -9.10 7.64
CA ARG A 67 -4.55 -10.41 8.29
C ARG A 67 -5.98 -10.89 8.53
N SER A 68 -6.84 -9.99 9.00
CA SER A 68 -8.23 -10.34 9.30
C SER A 68 -9.04 -10.62 8.04
N SER A 69 -8.91 -9.76 7.03
CA SER A 69 -9.68 -9.92 5.79
C SER A 69 -9.09 -10.99 4.89
N GLY A 70 -7.80 -11.25 5.01
CA GLY A 70 -7.10 -12.18 4.13
C GLY A 70 -6.90 -11.66 2.72
N ARG A 71 -7.12 -10.35 2.48
CA ARG A 71 -7.05 -9.78 1.15
C ARG A 71 -6.48 -8.37 1.20
N PHE A 72 -5.90 -7.98 0.09
CA PHE A 72 -5.55 -6.58 -0.16
C PHE A 72 -5.59 -6.33 -1.67
N ALA A 73 -5.68 -5.07 -2.03
CA ALA A 73 -5.60 -4.66 -3.42
C ALA A 73 -4.55 -3.58 -3.58
N VAL A 74 -4.02 -3.47 -4.78
CA VAL A 74 -3.01 -2.47 -5.10
C VAL A 74 -3.46 -1.75 -6.37
N SER A 75 -3.57 -0.43 -6.28
CA SER A 75 -3.85 0.41 -7.43
C SER A 75 -2.54 1.04 -7.89
N VAL A 76 -2.18 0.82 -9.15
CA VAL A 76 -0.91 1.28 -9.72
C VAL A 76 -1.09 2.73 -10.15
N VAL A 77 -0.26 3.61 -9.61
CA VAL A 77 -0.34 5.05 -9.85
C VAL A 77 0.71 5.44 -10.87
N ASP A 78 0.31 6.21 -11.88
CA ASP A 78 1.23 6.80 -12.82
C ASP A 78 1.18 8.33 -12.69
N LYS A 79 1.99 9.01 -13.51
CA LYS A 79 2.06 10.47 -13.41
C LYS A 79 0.70 11.16 -13.62
N PRO A 80 -0.09 10.79 -14.66
CA PRO A 80 -1.40 11.42 -14.83
C PRO A 80 -2.37 11.19 -13.67
N SER A 81 -2.26 10.06 -12.98
CA SER A 81 -3.17 9.72 -11.88
C SER A 81 -2.60 10.03 -10.50
N SER A 82 -1.46 10.71 -10.42
CA SER A 82 -0.75 10.92 -9.15
C SER A 82 -1.58 11.64 -8.09
N GLY A 83 -2.58 12.40 -8.49
CA GLY A 83 -3.44 13.11 -7.54
C GLY A 83 -4.25 12.21 -6.61
N VAL A 84 -4.42 10.93 -6.97
CA VAL A 84 -5.18 10.00 -6.12
C VAL A 84 -4.47 9.70 -4.80
N MET A 85 -3.17 9.97 -4.72
CA MET A 85 -2.40 9.72 -3.50
C MET A 85 -2.65 10.78 -2.41
N SER A 86 -3.02 11.97 -2.83
CA SER A 86 -3.12 13.13 -1.94
C SER A 86 -3.98 12.89 -0.70
N PRO A 87 -5.17 12.29 -0.79
CA PRO A 87 -6.00 12.08 0.40
C PRO A 87 -5.37 11.17 1.46
N PHE A 88 -4.37 10.40 1.10
CA PHE A 88 -3.74 9.45 2.03
C PHE A 88 -2.53 10.03 2.76
N PHE A 89 -2.13 11.27 2.45
CA PHE A 89 -0.96 11.87 3.10
C PHE A 89 -1.26 12.46 4.46
N LYS A 90 -2.54 12.66 4.78
CA LYS A 90 -2.97 13.22 6.06
C LYS A 90 -4.15 12.41 6.57
N PRO A 91 -4.35 12.36 7.89
CA PRO A 91 -5.57 11.76 8.42
C PRO A 91 -6.80 12.49 7.88
N ALA A 92 -7.83 11.73 7.55
CA ALA A 92 -9.08 12.32 7.09
C ALA A 92 -9.78 13.05 8.24
N PRO A 93 -10.53 14.12 7.95
CA PRO A 93 -11.34 14.76 8.98
C PRO A 93 -12.34 13.79 9.59
N GLU A 94 -12.76 14.09 10.81
CA GLU A 94 -13.70 13.23 11.52
C GLU A 94 -14.98 13.03 10.70
N GLY A 95 -15.43 11.78 10.63
CA GLY A 95 -16.61 11.42 9.85
C GLY A 95 -16.34 11.27 8.35
N GLN A 96 -15.09 11.41 7.92
CA GLN A 96 -14.71 11.30 6.52
C GLN A 96 -13.62 10.24 6.36
N THR A 97 -13.44 9.76 5.12
CA THR A 97 -12.39 8.82 4.77
C THR A 97 -11.59 9.37 3.59
N PRO A 98 -10.36 8.91 3.39
CA PRO A 98 -9.60 9.33 2.21
C PRO A 98 -10.29 8.98 0.89
N PHE A 99 -11.17 7.99 0.90
CA PHE A 99 -11.85 7.53 -0.31
C PHE A 99 -13.01 8.43 -0.74
N ASP A 100 -13.46 9.32 0.14
CA ASP A 100 -14.61 10.19 -0.16
C ASP A 100 -14.38 11.08 -1.37
N ALA A 101 -13.13 11.46 -1.62
CA ALA A 101 -12.76 12.34 -2.73
C ALA A 101 -12.33 11.56 -3.97
N LEU A 102 -12.43 10.24 -3.96
CA LEU A 102 -11.86 9.39 -5.01
C LEU A 102 -12.93 8.57 -5.71
N GLN A 103 -12.64 8.23 -6.96
CA GLN A 103 -13.46 7.27 -7.72
C GLN A 103 -13.01 5.87 -7.35
N VAL A 104 -13.90 5.10 -6.79
CA VAL A 104 -13.60 3.73 -6.33
C VAL A 104 -14.59 2.74 -6.91
N ALA A 105 -14.18 1.47 -6.91
CA ALA A 105 -15.04 0.37 -7.28
C ALA A 105 -14.77 -0.80 -6.33
N LYS A 106 -15.73 -1.71 -6.25
CA LYS A 106 -15.55 -2.97 -5.53
C LYS A 106 -15.24 -4.06 -6.54
N THR A 107 -14.23 -4.85 -6.24
CA THR A 107 -13.91 -6.01 -7.05
C THR A 107 -14.91 -7.13 -6.77
N GLN A 108 -14.85 -8.19 -7.56
CA GLN A 108 -15.72 -9.35 -7.37
C GLN A 108 -15.53 -9.95 -5.96
N ALA A 109 -14.30 -9.91 -5.44
CA ALA A 109 -14.01 -10.42 -4.10
C ALA A 109 -14.32 -9.43 -2.98
N GLY A 110 -14.77 -8.22 -3.31
CA GLY A 110 -15.17 -7.22 -2.33
C GLY A 110 -14.08 -6.24 -1.93
N SER A 111 -12.93 -6.28 -2.58
CA SER A 111 -11.86 -5.30 -2.32
C SER A 111 -12.21 -3.94 -2.91
N THR A 112 -11.72 -2.88 -2.29
CA THR A 112 -11.88 -1.52 -2.81
C THR A 112 -10.65 -1.17 -3.65
N VAL A 113 -10.87 -0.71 -4.88
CA VAL A 113 -9.80 -0.28 -5.77
C VAL A 113 -10.12 1.11 -6.32
N LEU A 114 -9.07 1.83 -6.71
CA LEU A 114 -9.22 3.12 -7.35
C LEU A 114 -9.43 2.91 -8.84
N THR A 115 -10.38 3.62 -9.44
CA THR A 115 -10.63 3.50 -10.87
C THR A 115 -9.88 4.54 -11.68
N ASP A 116 -9.48 5.65 -11.06
CA ASP A 116 -8.70 6.69 -11.75
C ASP A 116 -7.21 6.43 -11.51
N CYS A 117 -6.72 5.31 -12.03
CA CYS A 117 -5.31 4.93 -11.94
C CYS A 117 -4.97 4.07 -13.14
N LEU A 118 -3.70 3.72 -13.28
CA LEU A 118 -3.22 2.97 -14.44
C LEU A 118 -3.80 1.55 -14.48
N ALA A 119 -3.82 0.88 -13.35
CA ALA A 119 -4.29 -0.51 -13.24
C ALA A 119 -4.50 -0.83 -11.76
N TRP A 120 -5.19 -1.94 -11.50
CA TRP A 120 -5.29 -2.43 -10.13
C TRP A 120 -5.18 -3.95 -10.12
N LEU A 121 -4.73 -4.47 -8.98
CA LEU A 121 -4.58 -5.90 -8.74
C LEU A 121 -5.29 -6.23 -7.45
N ASP A 122 -6.09 -7.28 -7.46
CA ASP A 122 -6.77 -7.77 -6.26
C ASP A 122 -6.08 -9.06 -5.83
N CYS A 123 -5.76 -9.18 -4.54
CA CYS A 123 -4.88 -10.23 -4.06
C CYS A 123 -5.45 -10.94 -2.85
N LYS A 124 -5.24 -12.24 -2.83
CA LYS A 124 -5.49 -13.09 -1.67
C LYS A 124 -4.18 -13.28 -0.93
N VAL A 125 -4.17 -12.99 0.37
CA VAL A 125 -2.96 -13.16 1.19
C VAL A 125 -2.59 -14.64 1.26
N THR A 126 -1.33 -14.95 0.93
CA THR A 126 -0.83 -16.33 0.97
C THR A 126 0.24 -16.55 2.02
N GLY A 127 0.83 -15.50 2.56
CA GLY A 127 1.85 -15.64 3.59
C GLY A 127 2.44 -14.30 3.96
N GLU A 128 3.34 -14.31 4.92
CA GLU A 128 4.03 -13.08 5.31
C GLU A 128 5.40 -13.40 5.89
N PHE A 129 6.27 -12.40 5.92
CA PHE A 129 7.61 -12.50 6.48
C PHE A 129 7.96 -11.21 7.19
N GLU A 130 8.43 -11.33 8.42
CA GLU A 130 8.77 -10.17 9.24
C GLU A 130 10.19 -9.71 8.97
N THR A 131 10.41 -8.40 8.82
CA THR A 131 11.75 -7.86 8.52
C THR A 131 12.34 -7.02 9.63
N GLY A 132 11.58 -6.67 10.63
CA GLY A 132 11.99 -5.73 11.68
C GLY A 132 10.84 -4.79 11.94
N ASP A 133 10.84 -3.62 11.32
CA ASP A 133 9.74 -2.65 11.49
C ASP A 133 8.64 -2.81 10.43
N HIS A 134 8.81 -3.73 9.51
CA HIS A 134 7.81 -4.03 8.48
C HIS A 134 7.51 -5.52 8.44
N VAL A 135 6.40 -5.85 7.80
CA VAL A 135 6.04 -7.22 7.45
C VAL A 135 5.81 -7.26 5.95
N ILE A 136 6.50 -8.16 5.27
CA ILE A 136 6.24 -8.40 3.85
C ILE A 136 5.06 -9.34 3.74
N VAL A 137 4.00 -8.87 3.12
CA VAL A 137 2.78 -9.66 2.90
C VAL A 137 2.80 -10.12 1.45
N PHE A 138 2.59 -11.42 1.25
CA PHE A 138 2.53 -12.02 -0.09
C PHE A 138 1.08 -12.20 -0.48
N GLY A 139 0.76 -11.86 -1.72
CA GLY A 139 -0.58 -12.02 -2.24
C GLY A 139 -0.59 -12.63 -3.61
N GLU A 140 -1.46 -13.62 -3.78
CA GLU A 140 -1.75 -14.18 -5.10
C GLU A 140 -2.78 -13.30 -5.79
N VAL A 141 -2.47 -12.87 -7.00
CA VAL A 141 -3.38 -12.03 -7.79
C VAL A 141 -4.53 -12.90 -8.29
N THR A 142 -5.74 -12.47 -7.98
CA THR A 142 -6.94 -13.25 -8.32
C THR A 142 -7.87 -12.54 -9.29
#